data_cb3af6083201f1d38a14778f6bafd081
#
_entry.id   cb3af6083201f1d38a14778f6bafd081
#
_cell.length_a   1.000
_cell.length_b   1.000
_cell.length_c   1.000
_cell.angle_alpha   90.00
_cell.angle_beta   90.00
_cell.angle_gamma   90.00
#
_symmetry.space_group_name_H-M   'P 1'
#
loop_
_entity.id
_entity.type
_entity.pdbx_description
1 polymer ?
#
loop_
_entity_poly.entity_id
_entity_poly.type
_entity_poly.pdbx_seq_one_letter_code
_entity_poly.pdbx_strand_id
1 'polypeptide(L)'
;RSAPHTTNSQVINKEGYTNAELKEYISIIHSNVFQSMKNLFGAFDKLGVEIPSDLAAMKEEFATAGSSEKLTPELGALITKIWGHEAIKGVFQRRSEFQLNDSAEHYFTNVERLSTADYLPKLDDVLRSRVRTTGIVQSDFRINSIDFSMFDVGGQRNERRKWIHCFDNVDAVVFVASLSEFDQVLFEDESQNRLDEALDLFRQIVNSKWFKETAIVLFLNKKVRFEALSRVSCFGSECLASCEPPPSVSCLTTSHATHAMYQDLFEKKLLEKTFADYVNKNESRERYEGPNQLAECSDYIKKQFLSKNTN
;
A
#
# COMPACT_ATOMS: atom_id res chain seq x y z
N ARG A 1 -6.66 1.34 -2.54
CA ARG A 1 -5.77 0.71 -3.55
C ARG A 1 -6.42 -0.58 -3.99
N SER A 2 -7.07 -0.57 -5.12
CA SER A 2 -7.65 -1.77 -5.71
C SER A 2 -6.55 -2.67 -6.25
N ALA A 3 -6.61 -3.94 -5.87
CA ALA A 3 -5.96 -5.00 -6.64
C ALA A 3 -6.64 -5.06 -8.03
N PRO A 4 -5.99 -5.62 -9.05
CA PRO A 4 -6.63 -5.86 -10.32
C PRO A 4 -7.94 -6.63 -10.11
N HIS A 5 -9.00 -6.24 -10.79
CA HIS A 5 -10.38 -6.68 -10.52
C HIS A 5 -10.60 -8.18 -10.67
N THR A 6 -9.86 -8.81 -11.58
CA THR A 6 -9.84 -10.27 -11.76
C THR A 6 -9.26 -10.98 -10.54
N THR A 7 -8.37 -10.34 -9.76
CA THR A 7 -7.71 -10.95 -8.59
C THR A 7 -8.72 -11.36 -7.51
N ASN A 8 -9.72 -10.52 -7.24
CA ASN A 8 -10.65 -10.77 -6.14
C ASN A 8 -11.60 -11.94 -6.43
N SER A 9 -12.20 -12.00 -7.62
CA SER A 9 -13.12 -13.08 -7.99
C SER A 9 -12.41 -14.43 -8.10
N GLN A 10 -11.20 -14.48 -8.66
CA GLN A 10 -10.45 -15.72 -8.83
C GLN A 10 -9.88 -16.26 -7.52
N VAL A 11 -9.41 -15.37 -6.61
CA VAL A 11 -8.97 -15.79 -5.26
C VAL A 11 -10.15 -16.32 -4.44
N ILE A 12 -11.33 -15.71 -4.56
CA ILE A 12 -12.54 -16.14 -3.84
C ILE A 12 -13.04 -17.50 -4.36
N ASN A 13 -13.01 -17.74 -5.68
CA ASN A 13 -13.49 -18.98 -6.28
C ASN A 13 -12.52 -20.17 -6.14
N LYS A 14 -11.32 -19.98 -5.56
CA LYS A 14 -10.27 -21.02 -5.38
C LYS A 14 -9.76 -21.67 -6.67
N GLU A 15 -10.11 -21.17 -7.83
CA GLU A 15 -9.67 -21.72 -9.13
C GLU A 15 -8.24 -21.29 -9.49
N GLY A 16 -7.74 -20.23 -8.83
CA GLY A 16 -6.41 -19.66 -9.12
C GLY A 16 -6.35 -18.97 -10.48
N TYR A 17 -5.15 -18.62 -10.89
CA TYR A 17 -4.90 -18.00 -12.21
C TYR A 17 -4.43 -19.05 -13.21
N THR A 18 -4.93 -18.98 -14.42
CA THR A 18 -4.36 -19.69 -15.55
C THR A 18 -3.03 -19.07 -15.98
N ASN A 19 -2.17 -19.83 -16.66
CA ASN A 19 -0.91 -19.28 -17.19
C ASN A 19 -1.14 -18.12 -18.19
N ALA A 20 -2.26 -18.13 -18.90
CA ALA A 20 -2.62 -17.04 -19.83
C ALA A 20 -2.90 -15.75 -19.06
N GLU A 21 -3.71 -15.81 -18.02
CA GLU A 21 -4.02 -14.65 -17.15
C GLU A 21 -2.77 -14.14 -16.41
N LEU A 22 -1.92 -15.04 -15.89
CA LEU A 22 -0.66 -14.64 -15.28
C LEU A 22 0.24 -13.83 -16.23
N LYS A 23 0.29 -14.23 -17.51
CA LYS A 23 1.08 -13.51 -18.53
C LYS A 23 0.61 -12.06 -18.76
N GLU A 24 -0.67 -11.77 -18.59
CA GLU A 24 -1.20 -10.41 -18.71
C GLU A 24 -0.61 -9.46 -17.65
N TYR A 25 -0.23 -9.99 -16.49
CA TYR A 25 0.39 -9.20 -15.42
C TYR A 25 1.87 -8.87 -15.64
N ILE A 26 2.55 -9.51 -16.60
CA ILE A 26 3.99 -9.28 -16.84
C ILE A 26 4.25 -7.79 -17.14
N SER A 27 3.51 -7.22 -18.09
CA SER A 27 3.67 -5.81 -18.46
C SER A 27 3.37 -4.87 -17.30
N ILE A 28 2.35 -5.18 -16.50
CA ILE A 28 1.97 -4.41 -15.32
C ILE A 28 3.08 -4.43 -14.27
N ILE A 29 3.63 -5.61 -13.97
CA ILE A 29 4.71 -5.78 -12.99
C ILE A 29 5.97 -5.07 -13.46
N HIS A 30 6.33 -5.21 -14.74
CA HIS A 30 7.48 -4.50 -15.32
C HIS A 30 7.30 -2.99 -15.22
N SER A 31 6.14 -2.44 -15.59
CA SER A 31 5.84 -1.01 -15.45
C SER A 31 5.91 -0.55 -13.98
N ASN A 32 5.47 -1.37 -13.02
CA ASN A 32 5.60 -1.07 -11.59
C ASN A 32 7.07 -1.01 -11.15
N VAL A 33 7.94 -1.89 -11.66
CA VAL A 33 9.40 -1.85 -11.41
C VAL A 33 9.99 -0.54 -11.91
N PHE A 34 9.73 -0.21 -13.19
CA PHE A 34 10.25 1.01 -13.82
C PHE A 34 9.78 2.27 -13.11
N GLN A 35 8.48 2.37 -12.83
CA GLN A 35 7.94 3.54 -12.15
C GLN A 35 8.50 3.70 -10.74
N SER A 36 8.68 2.60 -10.02
CA SER A 36 9.27 2.63 -8.68
C SER A 36 10.72 3.10 -8.72
N MET A 37 11.51 2.68 -9.70
CA MET A 37 12.89 3.13 -9.86
C MET A 37 12.97 4.60 -10.27
N LYS A 38 12.13 5.04 -11.21
CA LYS A 38 12.00 6.46 -11.59
C LYS A 38 11.66 7.33 -10.37
N ASN A 39 10.73 6.88 -9.54
CA ASN A 39 10.35 7.60 -8.32
C ASN A 39 11.48 7.68 -7.29
N LEU A 40 12.28 6.61 -7.13
CA LEU A 40 13.46 6.63 -6.26
C LEU A 40 14.50 7.64 -6.74
N PHE A 41 14.79 7.69 -8.04
CA PHE A 41 15.71 8.69 -8.58
C PHE A 41 15.17 10.12 -8.46
N GLY A 42 13.87 10.32 -8.70
CA GLY A 42 13.23 11.62 -8.51
C GLY A 42 13.20 12.09 -7.05
N ALA A 43 13.29 11.15 -6.12
CA ALA A 43 13.30 11.47 -4.70
C ALA A 43 14.59 12.16 -4.24
N PHE A 44 15.71 11.98 -4.91
CA PHE A 44 16.95 12.72 -4.61
C PHE A 44 16.73 14.22 -4.69
N ASP A 45 16.16 14.68 -5.81
CA ASP A 45 15.86 16.10 -6.03
C ASP A 45 14.83 16.59 -5.00
N LYS A 46 13.78 15.81 -4.75
CA LYS A 46 12.71 16.17 -3.79
C LYS A 46 13.22 16.27 -2.35
N LEU A 47 14.15 15.41 -1.97
CA LEU A 47 14.73 15.37 -0.61
C LEU A 47 15.96 16.26 -0.45
N GLY A 48 16.41 16.94 -1.50
CA GLY A 48 17.62 17.76 -1.51
C GLY A 48 18.89 16.94 -1.24
N VAL A 49 18.95 15.69 -1.69
CA VAL A 49 20.09 14.79 -1.53
C VAL A 49 20.88 14.74 -2.83
N GLU A 50 22.17 14.96 -2.77
CA GLU A 50 23.05 14.87 -3.94
C GLU A 50 23.18 13.40 -4.42
N ILE A 51 23.11 13.20 -5.72
CA ILE A 51 23.30 11.88 -6.34
C ILE A 51 24.81 11.64 -6.52
N PRO A 52 25.39 10.56 -5.94
CA PRO A 52 26.77 10.19 -6.18
C PRO A 52 27.07 9.97 -7.67
N SER A 53 28.28 10.30 -8.12
CA SER A 53 28.64 10.28 -9.55
C SER A 53 28.52 8.91 -10.19
N ASP A 54 28.86 7.84 -9.47
CA ASP A 54 28.72 6.46 -9.91
C ASP A 54 27.24 6.05 -10.04
N LEU A 55 26.38 6.50 -9.11
CA LEU A 55 24.94 6.28 -9.18
C LEU A 55 24.30 7.13 -10.31
N ALA A 56 24.81 8.33 -10.57
CA ALA A 56 24.34 9.17 -11.67
C ALA A 56 24.60 8.48 -13.03
N ALA A 57 25.76 7.85 -13.22
CA ALA A 57 26.04 7.05 -14.41
C ALA A 57 25.06 5.88 -14.58
N MET A 58 24.74 5.16 -13.49
CA MET A 58 23.74 4.07 -13.51
C MET A 58 22.33 4.59 -13.81
N LYS A 59 21.96 5.80 -13.34
CA LYS A 59 20.69 6.47 -13.67
C LYS A 59 20.55 6.72 -15.16
N GLU A 60 21.59 7.23 -15.83
CA GLU A 60 21.60 7.47 -17.27
C GLU A 60 21.52 6.15 -18.07
N GLU A 61 22.28 5.13 -17.65
CA GLU A 61 22.19 3.79 -18.23
C GLU A 61 20.77 3.22 -18.10
N PHE A 62 20.17 3.32 -16.92
CA PHE A 62 18.78 2.88 -16.67
C PHE A 62 17.78 3.66 -17.53
N ALA A 63 17.93 4.98 -17.68
CA ALA A 63 17.04 5.79 -18.49
C ALA A 63 17.11 5.39 -19.98
N THR A 64 18.29 5.10 -20.48
CA THR A 64 18.51 4.67 -21.87
C THR A 64 17.96 3.26 -22.11
N ALA A 65 18.37 2.29 -21.29
CA ALA A 65 17.97 0.89 -21.43
C ALA A 65 16.48 0.65 -21.14
N GLY A 66 15.91 1.43 -20.20
CA GLY A 66 14.51 1.34 -19.77
C GLY A 66 13.50 2.03 -20.69
N SER A 67 13.91 2.59 -21.81
CA SER A 67 13.04 3.34 -22.73
C SER A 67 11.89 2.50 -23.32
N SER A 68 12.09 1.18 -23.49
CA SER A 68 11.08 0.24 -23.99
C SER A 68 10.12 -0.28 -22.92
N GLU A 69 10.33 0.04 -21.64
CA GLU A 69 9.59 -0.50 -20.49
C GLU A 69 9.54 -2.05 -20.43
N LYS A 70 10.43 -2.72 -21.17
CA LYS A 70 10.59 -4.17 -21.13
C LYS A 70 11.78 -4.51 -20.22
N LEU A 71 11.52 -5.28 -19.16
CA LEU A 71 12.54 -5.73 -18.23
C LEU A 71 13.32 -6.89 -18.85
N THR A 72 14.59 -6.66 -19.19
CA THR A 72 15.52 -7.68 -19.69
C THR A 72 16.48 -8.13 -18.60
N PRO A 73 17.13 -9.30 -18.74
CA PRO A 73 18.12 -9.77 -17.76
C PRO A 73 19.24 -8.75 -17.48
N GLU A 74 19.73 -8.06 -18.51
CA GLU A 74 20.76 -7.03 -18.39
C GLU A 74 20.26 -5.86 -17.54
N LEU A 75 19.05 -5.42 -17.81
CA LEU A 75 18.41 -4.34 -17.06
C LEU A 75 18.07 -4.78 -15.62
N GLY A 76 17.69 -6.05 -15.43
CA GLY A 76 17.54 -6.65 -14.12
C GLY A 76 18.83 -6.60 -13.30
N ALA A 77 19.96 -6.96 -13.90
CA ALA A 77 21.26 -6.87 -13.26
C ALA A 77 21.68 -5.43 -12.91
N LEU A 78 21.37 -4.47 -13.79
CA LEU A 78 21.58 -3.04 -13.50
C LEU A 78 20.74 -2.57 -12.32
N ILE A 79 19.43 -2.91 -12.30
CA ILE A 79 18.53 -2.55 -11.18
C ILE A 79 19.01 -3.19 -9.87
N THR A 80 19.52 -4.43 -9.89
CA THR A 80 20.09 -5.07 -8.69
C THR A 80 21.28 -4.26 -8.15
N LYS A 81 22.17 -3.78 -9.01
CA LYS A 81 23.30 -2.92 -8.61
C LYS A 81 22.80 -1.60 -8.02
N ILE A 82 21.89 -0.93 -8.70
CA ILE A 82 21.27 0.33 -8.23
C ILE A 82 20.60 0.10 -6.86
N TRP A 83 19.82 -0.96 -6.70
CA TRP A 83 19.15 -1.28 -5.44
C TRP A 83 20.12 -1.59 -4.31
N GLY A 84 21.28 -2.16 -4.60
CA GLY A 84 22.37 -2.40 -3.65
C GLY A 84 23.09 -1.15 -3.17
N HIS A 85 22.95 -0.01 -3.88
CA HIS A 85 23.72 1.20 -3.61
C HIS A 85 23.24 1.88 -2.31
N GLU A 86 24.19 2.31 -1.43
CA GLU A 86 23.87 2.89 -0.12
C GLU A 86 23.03 4.16 -0.21
N ALA A 87 23.30 5.04 -1.18
CA ALA A 87 22.51 6.25 -1.38
C ALA A 87 21.05 5.94 -1.73
N ILE A 88 20.79 4.91 -2.54
CA ILE A 88 19.42 4.43 -2.84
C ILE A 88 18.76 3.89 -1.57
N LYS A 89 19.49 3.12 -0.75
CA LYS A 89 18.98 2.64 0.54
C LYS A 89 18.64 3.78 1.49
N GLY A 90 19.49 4.81 1.54
CA GLY A 90 19.25 6.02 2.33
C GLY A 90 17.98 6.76 1.89
N VAL A 91 17.79 7.00 0.59
CA VAL A 91 16.58 7.60 0.04
C VAL A 91 15.37 6.71 0.28
N PHE A 92 15.47 5.39 0.11
CA PHE A 92 14.40 4.46 0.37
C PHE A 92 13.95 4.47 1.83
N GLN A 93 14.83 4.68 2.79
CA GLN A 93 14.46 4.84 4.20
C GLN A 93 13.52 6.03 4.43
N ARG A 94 13.65 7.09 3.64
CA ARG A 94 12.82 8.30 3.66
C ARG A 94 11.57 8.22 2.77
N ARG A 95 11.12 7.02 2.38
CA ARG A 95 10.00 6.80 1.43
C ARG A 95 8.63 7.31 1.87
N SER A 96 8.46 7.72 3.14
CA SER A 96 7.25 8.41 3.60
C SER A 96 7.16 9.86 3.11
N GLU A 97 8.31 10.46 2.74
CA GLU A 97 8.41 11.86 2.31
C GLU A 97 8.14 12.04 0.81
N PHE A 98 8.03 10.95 0.06
CA PHE A 98 7.72 10.98 -1.38
C PHE A 98 6.82 9.82 -1.80
N GLN A 99 6.35 9.86 -3.05
CA GLN A 99 5.43 8.86 -3.56
C GLN A 99 6.18 7.63 -4.09
N LEU A 100 6.13 6.52 -3.36
CA LEU A 100 6.70 5.25 -3.78
C LEU A 100 5.65 4.14 -3.68
N ASN A 101 5.72 3.17 -4.61
CA ASN A 101 4.91 1.97 -4.54
C ASN A 101 5.31 1.15 -3.30
N ASP A 102 4.32 0.72 -2.52
CA ASP A 102 4.55 -0.10 -1.32
C ASP A 102 5.25 -1.42 -1.62
N SER A 103 5.10 -1.92 -2.85
CA SER A 103 5.71 -3.16 -3.32
C SER A 103 7.08 -2.95 -3.99
N ALA A 104 7.62 -1.74 -3.99
CA ALA A 104 8.88 -1.41 -4.67
C ALA A 104 10.04 -2.32 -4.21
N GLU A 105 10.16 -2.52 -2.91
CA GLU A 105 11.17 -3.40 -2.33
C GLU A 105 11.04 -4.85 -2.80
N HIS A 106 9.82 -5.39 -2.80
CA HIS A 106 9.56 -6.74 -3.32
C HIS A 106 10.04 -6.87 -4.76
N TYR A 107 9.75 -5.88 -5.59
CA TYR A 107 10.17 -5.89 -6.99
C TYR A 107 11.67 -5.82 -7.14
N PHE A 108 12.36 -4.92 -6.44
CA PHE A 108 13.80 -4.77 -6.56
C PHE A 108 14.58 -5.97 -6.01
N THR A 109 14.08 -6.57 -4.94
CA THR A 109 14.68 -7.78 -4.36
C THR A 109 14.50 -9.01 -5.28
N ASN A 110 13.44 -9.04 -6.07
CA ASN A 110 13.14 -10.14 -6.98
C ASN A 110 13.44 -9.82 -8.46
N VAL A 111 14.09 -8.69 -8.76
CA VAL A 111 14.21 -8.17 -10.11
C VAL A 111 14.93 -9.15 -11.08
N GLU A 112 15.91 -9.90 -10.61
CA GLU A 112 16.58 -10.92 -11.40
C GLU A 112 15.60 -11.97 -11.92
N ARG A 113 14.72 -12.47 -11.06
CA ARG A 113 13.66 -13.42 -11.43
C ARG A 113 12.62 -12.78 -12.35
N LEU A 114 12.24 -11.53 -12.08
CA LEU A 114 11.23 -10.80 -12.86
C LEU A 114 11.72 -10.46 -14.28
N SER A 115 13.04 -10.45 -14.50
CA SER A 115 13.67 -10.08 -15.76
C SER A 115 14.01 -11.28 -16.67
N THR A 116 13.79 -12.52 -16.22
CA THR A 116 14.06 -13.70 -17.04
C THR A 116 13.14 -13.77 -18.27
N ALA A 117 13.64 -14.33 -19.37
CA ALA A 117 12.90 -14.41 -20.62
C ALA A 117 11.63 -15.29 -20.54
N ASP A 118 11.64 -16.26 -19.65
CA ASP A 118 10.56 -17.22 -19.35
C ASP A 118 9.77 -16.84 -18.10
N TYR A 119 9.91 -15.60 -17.61
CA TYR A 119 9.21 -15.14 -16.42
C TYR A 119 7.71 -15.37 -16.50
N LEU A 120 7.19 -16.10 -15.53
CA LEU A 120 5.76 -16.24 -15.26
C LEU A 120 5.47 -15.73 -13.84
N PRO A 121 4.59 -14.74 -13.68
CA PRO A 121 4.24 -14.18 -12.38
C PRO A 121 3.74 -15.23 -11.39
N LYS A 122 4.20 -15.16 -10.14
CA LYS A 122 3.61 -15.90 -9.03
C LYS A 122 2.39 -15.14 -8.50
N LEU A 123 1.53 -15.82 -7.76
CA LEU A 123 0.38 -15.18 -7.11
C LEU A 123 0.79 -13.96 -6.26
N ASP A 124 1.91 -14.05 -5.53
CA ASP A 124 2.41 -12.93 -4.73
C ASP A 124 2.80 -11.72 -5.59
N ASP A 125 3.38 -11.93 -6.78
CA ASP A 125 3.70 -10.84 -7.72
C ASP A 125 2.43 -10.15 -8.21
N VAL A 126 1.38 -10.94 -8.52
CA VAL A 126 0.08 -10.44 -8.97
C VAL A 126 -0.60 -9.64 -7.85
N LEU A 127 -0.66 -10.18 -6.63
CA LEU A 127 -1.28 -9.51 -5.48
C LEU A 127 -0.58 -8.20 -5.10
N ARG A 128 0.71 -8.09 -5.38
CA ARG A 128 1.52 -6.89 -5.15
C ARG A 128 1.50 -5.91 -6.32
N SER A 129 0.99 -6.34 -7.48
CA SER A 129 0.92 -5.47 -8.65
C SER A 129 -0.07 -4.33 -8.41
N ARG A 130 0.28 -3.16 -8.93
CA ARG A 130 -0.55 -1.98 -8.82
C ARG A 130 -1.04 -1.57 -10.20
N VAL A 131 -2.35 -1.65 -10.36
CA VAL A 131 -3.06 -1.05 -11.50
C VAL A 131 -3.90 0.10 -10.98
N ARG A 132 -3.89 1.22 -11.68
CA ARG A 132 -4.80 2.32 -11.37
C ARG A 132 -6.19 1.97 -11.86
N THR A 133 -7.16 1.90 -10.95
CA THR A 133 -8.56 1.73 -11.33
C THR A 133 -9.09 3.02 -11.96
N THR A 134 -9.59 2.93 -13.17
CA THR A 134 -10.29 4.01 -13.87
C THR A 134 -11.73 3.59 -14.12
N GLY A 135 -12.68 4.45 -13.77
CA GLY A 135 -14.10 4.14 -13.93
C GLY A 135 -14.66 3.23 -12.86
N ILE A 136 -15.58 2.37 -13.25
CA ILE A 136 -16.27 1.39 -12.41
C ILE A 136 -16.03 0.02 -13.05
N VAL A 137 -15.62 -0.95 -12.26
CA VAL A 137 -15.45 -2.32 -12.71
C VAL A 137 -16.33 -3.23 -11.89
N GLN A 138 -17.19 -3.97 -12.58
CA GLN A 138 -18.08 -4.96 -11.98
C GLN A 138 -17.43 -6.34 -12.04
N SER A 139 -17.57 -7.08 -10.94
CA SER A 139 -17.14 -8.48 -10.82
C SER A 139 -18.26 -9.28 -10.18
N ASP A 140 -18.76 -10.28 -10.91
CA ASP A 140 -19.80 -11.16 -10.43
C ASP A 140 -19.19 -12.50 -10.01
N PHE A 141 -19.59 -13.00 -8.84
CA PHE A 141 -19.12 -14.26 -8.29
C PHE A 141 -20.15 -14.87 -7.36
N ARG A 142 -20.03 -16.20 -7.12
CA ARG A 142 -20.95 -16.95 -6.25
C ARG A 142 -20.21 -17.52 -5.04
N ILE A 143 -20.78 -17.30 -3.84
CA ILE A 143 -20.30 -17.91 -2.60
C ILE A 143 -21.48 -18.60 -1.92
N ASN A 144 -21.36 -19.89 -1.61
CA ASN A 144 -22.38 -20.67 -0.91
C ASN A 144 -23.79 -20.51 -1.51
N SER A 145 -23.88 -20.56 -2.85
CA SER A 145 -25.14 -20.41 -3.62
C SER A 145 -25.77 -18.99 -3.59
N ILE A 146 -25.06 -17.99 -3.09
CA ILE A 146 -25.48 -16.58 -3.14
C ILE A 146 -24.65 -15.90 -4.24
N ASP A 147 -25.34 -15.19 -5.13
CA ASP A 147 -24.71 -14.41 -6.19
C ASP A 147 -24.34 -13.03 -5.65
N PHE A 148 -23.10 -12.61 -5.91
CA PHE A 148 -22.56 -11.31 -5.54
C PHE A 148 -22.17 -10.53 -6.78
N SER A 149 -22.56 -9.27 -6.85
CA SER A 149 -22.05 -8.29 -7.80
C SER A 149 -21.22 -7.25 -7.04
N MET A 150 -19.93 -7.22 -7.24
CA MET A 150 -19.03 -6.27 -6.60
C MET A 150 -18.59 -5.19 -7.60
N PHE A 151 -18.76 -3.92 -7.21
CA PHE A 151 -18.31 -2.77 -7.98
C PHE A 151 -17.05 -2.19 -7.33
N ASP A 152 -15.92 -2.27 -8.03
CA ASP A 152 -14.71 -1.54 -7.66
C ASP A 152 -14.62 -0.23 -8.42
N VAL A 153 -14.39 0.85 -7.70
CA VAL A 153 -14.44 2.21 -8.25
C VAL A 153 -13.11 2.92 -8.07
N GLY A 154 -12.71 3.72 -9.06
CA GLY A 154 -11.49 4.52 -8.97
C GLY A 154 -11.53 5.47 -7.78
N GLY A 155 -10.54 5.38 -6.86
CA GLY A 155 -10.50 6.14 -5.60
C GLY A 155 -9.95 7.56 -5.71
N GLN A 156 -9.27 7.92 -6.80
CA GLN A 156 -8.73 9.26 -6.99
C GLN A 156 -9.83 10.32 -7.09
N ARG A 157 -9.54 11.57 -6.69
CA ARG A 157 -10.51 12.66 -6.64
C ARG A 157 -11.27 12.85 -7.95
N ASN A 158 -10.56 12.77 -9.08
CA ASN A 158 -11.16 12.92 -10.41
C ASN A 158 -12.07 11.74 -10.82
N GLU A 159 -11.93 10.56 -10.18
CA GLU A 159 -12.77 9.39 -10.46
C GLU A 159 -14.07 9.39 -9.64
N ARG A 160 -14.09 10.04 -8.48
CA ARG A 160 -15.22 9.98 -7.52
C ARG A 160 -16.55 10.45 -8.07
N ARG A 161 -16.54 11.39 -9.03
CA ARG A 161 -17.77 11.85 -9.70
C ARG A 161 -18.50 10.73 -10.44
N LYS A 162 -17.79 9.65 -10.80
CA LYS A 162 -18.36 8.49 -11.49
C LYS A 162 -19.10 7.55 -10.52
N TRP A 163 -18.87 7.64 -9.23
CA TRP A 163 -19.42 6.73 -8.21
C TRP A 163 -20.95 6.78 -8.15
N ILE A 164 -21.53 7.91 -8.47
CA ILE A 164 -23.00 8.09 -8.50
C ILE A 164 -23.70 7.04 -9.39
N HIS A 165 -23.02 6.53 -10.40
CA HIS A 165 -23.59 5.57 -11.34
C HIS A 165 -23.73 4.14 -10.76
N CYS A 166 -23.11 3.86 -9.60
CA CYS A 166 -23.24 2.58 -8.91
C CYS A 166 -23.87 2.70 -7.51
N PHE A 167 -24.39 3.87 -7.12
CA PHE A 167 -24.96 4.06 -5.79
C PHE A 167 -26.37 3.48 -5.64
N ASP A 168 -27.09 3.30 -6.73
CA ASP A 168 -28.44 2.77 -6.68
C ASP A 168 -28.44 1.26 -6.38
N ASN A 169 -29.29 0.85 -5.45
CA ASN A 169 -29.55 -0.56 -5.11
C ASN A 169 -28.31 -1.35 -4.67
N VAL A 170 -27.41 -0.73 -3.91
CA VAL A 170 -26.30 -1.46 -3.28
C VAL A 170 -26.69 -1.89 -1.85
N ASP A 171 -26.50 -3.18 -1.55
CA ASP A 171 -26.81 -3.78 -0.25
C ASP A 171 -25.77 -3.39 0.80
N ALA A 172 -24.51 -3.21 0.39
CA ALA A 172 -23.43 -2.84 1.27
C ALA A 172 -22.36 -1.98 0.57
N VAL A 173 -21.79 -1.05 1.32
CA VAL A 173 -20.58 -0.31 0.94
C VAL A 173 -19.41 -0.82 1.74
N VAL A 174 -18.36 -1.27 1.07
CA VAL A 174 -17.09 -1.64 1.68
C VAL A 174 -16.12 -0.47 1.57
N PHE A 175 -15.85 0.19 2.69
CA PHE A 175 -14.89 1.28 2.76
C PHE A 175 -13.55 0.76 3.28
N VAL A 176 -12.49 0.90 2.48
CA VAL A 176 -11.16 0.41 2.84
C VAL A 176 -10.22 1.58 3.08
N ALA A 177 -9.76 1.73 4.32
CA ALA A 177 -8.75 2.70 4.71
C ALA A 177 -7.44 2.00 5.12
N SER A 178 -6.31 2.61 4.79
CA SER A 178 -5.00 2.06 5.14
C SER A 178 -4.50 2.70 6.43
N LEU A 179 -4.28 1.90 7.47
CA LEU A 179 -3.68 2.37 8.73
C LEU A 179 -2.27 2.92 8.55
N SER A 180 -1.51 2.37 7.60
CA SER A 180 -0.12 2.77 7.36
C SER A 180 0.05 4.07 6.56
N GLU A 181 -1.03 4.79 6.26
CA GLU A 181 -1.00 6.05 5.50
C GLU A 181 -1.05 7.31 6.38
N PHE A 182 -0.94 7.15 7.70
CA PHE A 182 -0.99 8.24 8.67
C PHE A 182 0.14 9.28 8.52
N ASP A 183 1.30 8.86 7.99
CA ASP A 183 2.50 9.69 7.77
C ASP A 183 2.71 10.05 6.28
N GLN A 184 1.73 9.77 5.42
CA GLN A 184 1.83 9.96 3.97
C GLN A 184 0.92 11.09 3.47
N VAL A 185 1.39 11.78 2.43
CA VAL A 185 0.60 12.82 1.74
C VAL A 185 -0.05 12.28 0.47
N LEU A 186 -1.09 12.95 -0.02
CA LEU A 186 -1.75 12.59 -1.27
C LEU A 186 -0.84 12.82 -2.48
N PHE A 187 -1.07 12.05 -3.53
CA PHE A 187 -0.42 12.23 -4.82
C PHE A 187 -0.92 13.49 -5.54
N GLU A 188 -2.22 13.76 -5.40
CA GLU A 188 -2.89 14.90 -6.05
C GLU A 188 -2.67 16.23 -5.32
N ASP A 189 -2.34 16.16 -4.04
CA ASP A 189 -2.20 17.35 -3.17
C ASP A 189 -1.25 17.02 -2.01
N GLU A 190 0.01 17.39 -2.14
CA GLU A 190 1.04 17.08 -1.14
C GLU A 190 0.87 17.84 0.20
N SER A 191 -0.03 18.82 0.27
CA SER A 191 -0.40 19.48 1.51
C SER A 191 -1.37 18.68 2.37
N GLN A 192 -2.09 17.72 1.75
CA GLN A 192 -3.13 16.92 2.39
C GLN A 192 -2.60 15.56 2.85
N ASN A 193 -2.81 15.22 4.12
CA ASN A 193 -2.50 13.90 4.64
C ASN A 193 -3.51 12.86 4.12
N ARG A 194 -3.04 11.64 3.83
CA ARG A 194 -3.88 10.56 3.26
C ARG A 194 -4.92 10.02 4.23
N LEU A 195 -4.59 9.91 5.51
CA LEU A 195 -5.54 9.43 6.50
C LEU A 195 -6.64 10.47 6.76
N ASP A 196 -6.30 11.76 6.74
CA ASP A 196 -7.26 12.85 6.85
C ASP A 196 -8.23 12.86 5.67
N GLU A 197 -7.72 12.71 4.46
CA GLU A 197 -8.55 12.58 3.26
C GLU A 197 -9.48 11.36 3.36
N ALA A 198 -8.98 10.22 3.87
CA ALA A 198 -9.80 9.03 4.07
C ALA A 198 -10.91 9.24 5.09
N LEU A 199 -10.64 9.96 6.19
CA LEU A 199 -11.63 10.33 7.21
C LEU A 199 -12.72 11.26 6.64
N ASP A 200 -12.31 12.27 5.87
CA ASP A 200 -13.26 13.20 5.24
C ASP A 200 -14.12 12.52 4.18
N LEU A 201 -13.50 11.64 3.39
CA LEU A 201 -14.24 10.85 2.40
C LEU A 201 -15.22 9.88 3.06
N PHE A 202 -14.81 9.19 4.12
CA PHE A 202 -15.68 8.32 4.89
C PHE A 202 -16.87 9.09 5.42
N ARG A 203 -16.66 10.28 6.03
CA ARG A 203 -17.73 11.15 6.51
C ARG A 203 -18.74 11.49 5.41
N GLN A 204 -18.27 11.80 4.19
CA GLN A 204 -19.14 12.11 3.06
C GLN A 204 -19.98 10.91 2.63
N ILE A 205 -19.39 9.70 2.63
CA ILE A 205 -20.05 8.46 2.22
C ILE A 205 -21.10 8.03 3.25
N VAL A 206 -20.73 7.89 4.53
CA VAL A 206 -21.63 7.36 5.55
C VAL A 206 -22.83 8.29 5.84
N ASN A 207 -22.67 9.59 5.62
CA ASN A 207 -23.75 10.56 5.81
C ASN A 207 -24.46 10.92 4.48
N SER A 208 -24.15 10.19 3.39
CA SER A 208 -24.81 10.39 2.12
C SER A 208 -26.26 9.92 2.15
N LYS A 209 -27.15 10.71 1.54
CA LYS A 209 -28.56 10.33 1.39
C LYS A 209 -28.77 9.00 0.65
N TRP A 210 -27.82 8.60 -0.18
CA TRP A 210 -27.88 7.37 -0.96
C TRP A 210 -27.70 6.11 -0.12
N PHE A 211 -27.02 6.22 1.03
CA PHE A 211 -26.62 5.08 1.87
C PHE A 211 -27.31 5.05 3.23
N LYS A 212 -28.46 5.73 3.39
CA LYS A 212 -29.19 5.76 4.67
C LYS A 212 -29.62 4.38 5.17
N GLU A 213 -29.96 3.47 4.26
CA GLU A 213 -30.39 2.11 4.56
C GLU A 213 -29.36 1.05 4.12
N THR A 214 -28.22 1.48 3.59
CA THR A 214 -27.17 0.60 3.09
C THR A 214 -26.20 0.24 4.22
N ALA A 215 -25.85 -1.02 4.35
CA ALA A 215 -24.85 -1.47 5.32
C ALA A 215 -23.44 -0.89 4.97
N ILE A 216 -22.75 -0.33 5.96
CA ILE A 216 -21.39 0.19 5.79
C ILE A 216 -20.40 -0.73 6.52
N VAL A 217 -19.46 -1.29 5.76
CA VAL A 217 -18.40 -2.15 6.28
C VAL A 217 -17.06 -1.40 6.19
N LEU A 218 -16.45 -1.11 7.33
CA LEU A 218 -15.16 -0.43 7.41
C LEU A 218 -14.02 -1.44 7.55
N PHE A 219 -13.12 -1.49 6.57
CA PHE A 219 -11.87 -2.23 6.64
C PHE A 219 -10.69 -1.29 6.92
N LEU A 220 -10.06 -1.47 8.08
CA LEU A 220 -8.79 -0.83 8.42
C LEU A 220 -7.64 -1.74 7.97
N ASN A 221 -7.19 -1.53 6.74
CA ASN A 221 -6.23 -2.39 6.05
C ASN A 221 -4.76 -2.02 6.39
N LYS A 222 -3.84 -2.90 6.00
CA LYS A 222 -2.38 -2.79 6.22
C LYS A 222 -1.99 -2.71 7.70
N LYS A 223 -2.73 -3.43 8.54
CA LYS A 223 -2.48 -3.52 9.98
C LYS A 223 -1.05 -3.96 10.29
N VAL A 224 -0.53 -5.00 9.64
CA VAL A 224 0.84 -5.51 9.84
C VAL A 224 1.89 -4.43 9.55
N ARG A 225 1.70 -3.64 8.49
CA ARG A 225 2.59 -2.52 8.19
C ARG A 225 2.49 -1.41 9.22
N PHE A 226 1.31 -1.17 9.77
CA PHE A 226 1.10 -0.24 10.87
C PHE A 226 1.71 -0.76 12.19
N GLU A 227 1.58 -2.06 12.50
CA GLU A 227 2.23 -2.71 13.65
C GLU A 227 3.74 -2.53 13.65
N ALA A 228 4.34 -2.75 12.50
CA ALA A 228 5.77 -2.53 12.34
C ALA A 228 6.13 -1.05 12.59
N LEU A 229 5.31 -0.10 12.09
CA LEU A 229 5.50 1.34 12.31
C LEU A 229 5.32 1.75 13.78
N SER A 230 4.42 1.13 14.54
CA SER A 230 4.14 1.49 15.94
C SER A 230 5.12 0.87 16.95
N ARG A 231 5.67 -0.33 16.68
CA ARG A 231 6.57 -1.04 17.61
C ARG A 231 7.93 -0.36 17.79
N VAL A 232 8.40 0.39 16.82
CA VAL A 232 9.73 1.03 16.89
C VAL A 232 9.75 2.28 17.79
N SER A 233 8.59 2.87 18.08
CA SER A 233 8.50 3.94 19.07
C SER A 233 8.73 3.50 20.53
N CYS A 234 8.69 2.19 20.82
CA CYS A 234 8.81 1.67 22.18
C CYS A 234 10.22 1.21 22.59
N PHE A 235 11.21 1.23 21.69
CA PHE A 235 12.55 0.76 22.02
C PHE A 235 13.53 1.88 22.38
N GLY A 236 13.29 2.55 23.51
CA GLY A 236 14.37 3.08 24.34
C GLY A 236 14.91 1.94 25.22
N SER A 237 16.07 1.51 24.91
CA SER A 237 17.17 0.80 25.58
C SER A 237 16.98 -0.27 26.68
N GLU A 238 15.82 -0.67 27.16
CA GLU A 238 15.75 -1.59 28.34
C GLU A 238 14.75 -2.75 28.32
N CYS A 239 14.18 -3.17 27.19
CA CYS A 239 13.22 -4.29 27.18
C CYS A 239 13.53 -5.41 26.15
N LEU A 240 14.72 -6.00 26.22
CA LEU A 240 15.12 -7.13 25.36
C LEU A 240 14.94 -8.52 26.00
N ALA A 241 14.32 -8.64 27.19
CA ALA A 241 14.40 -9.89 27.94
C ALA A 241 13.08 -10.61 28.26
N SER A 242 11.90 -10.12 27.93
CA SER A 242 10.67 -10.80 28.38
C SER A 242 9.41 -10.49 27.59
N CYS A 243 9.33 -10.85 26.31
CA CYS A 243 8.04 -10.88 25.62
C CYS A 243 7.87 -12.20 24.89
N GLU A 244 7.32 -13.20 25.59
CA GLU A 244 6.68 -14.35 24.95
C GLU A 244 5.38 -13.88 24.25
N PRO A 245 5.05 -14.40 23.05
CA PRO A 245 3.79 -14.07 22.39
C PRO A 245 2.61 -14.69 23.16
N PRO A 246 1.48 -13.96 23.32
CA PRO A 246 0.30 -14.51 23.96
C PRO A 246 -0.31 -15.63 23.11
N PRO A 247 -0.79 -16.72 23.74
CA PRO A 247 -1.48 -17.79 23.04
C PRO A 247 -2.89 -17.37 22.62
N SER A 248 -3.28 -17.79 21.43
CA SER A 248 -4.62 -17.72 20.84
C SER A 248 -5.09 -16.38 20.26
N VAL A 249 -4.69 -16.12 19.01
CA VAL A 249 -5.56 -15.45 18.03
C VAL A 249 -5.51 -16.27 16.76
N SER A 250 -6.59 -17.00 16.49
CA SER A 250 -6.81 -17.66 15.20
C SER A 250 -7.16 -16.59 14.17
N CYS A 251 -6.14 -16.01 13.56
CA CYS A 251 -6.27 -15.14 12.41
C CYS A 251 -5.93 -15.98 11.17
N LEU A 252 -6.81 -15.97 10.18
CA LEU A 252 -6.55 -16.55 8.87
C LEU A 252 -5.29 -15.90 8.29
N THR A 253 -4.16 -16.57 8.42
CA THR A 253 -2.84 -16.07 8.08
C THR A 253 -2.53 -16.34 6.62
N THR A 254 -2.40 -15.27 5.86
CA THR A 254 -1.52 -15.26 4.70
C THR A 254 -0.09 -15.59 5.15
N SER A 255 0.51 -16.51 4.45
CA SER A 255 1.77 -17.24 4.70
C SER A 255 2.86 -16.55 5.53
N HIS A 256 3.47 -17.31 6.44
CA HIS A 256 4.60 -16.96 7.32
C HIS A 256 5.84 -16.35 6.63
N ALA A 257 6.03 -16.56 5.33
CA ALA A 257 7.16 -16.02 4.57
C ALA A 257 7.09 -14.49 4.37
N THR A 258 5.88 -13.91 4.29
CA THR A 258 5.71 -12.46 4.19
C THR A 258 5.94 -11.74 5.53
N HIS A 259 5.78 -12.42 6.63
CA HIS A 259 5.93 -11.85 7.97
C HIS A 259 7.41 -11.56 8.32
N ALA A 260 8.32 -12.49 8.04
CA ALA A 260 9.75 -12.33 8.35
C ALA A 260 10.43 -11.23 7.51
N MET A 261 10.04 -11.07 6.24
CA MET A 261 10.66 -10.12 5.32
C MET A 261 10.31 -8.66 5.62
N TYR A 262 9.19 -8.41 6.31
CA TYR A 262 8.80 -7.06 6.73
C TYR A 262 9.42 -6.62 8.07
N GLN A 263 9.94 -7.54 8.88
CA GLN A 263 10.53 -7.22 10.19
C GLN A 263 11.88 -6.50 10.08
N ASP A 264 12.78 -6.93 9.20
CA ASP A 264 14.15 -6.38 9.13
C ASP A 264 14.25 -4.94 8.58
N LEU A 265 13.29 -4.53 7.74
CA LEU A 265 13.30 -3.19 7.11
C LEU A 265 12.75 -2.10 8.01
N PHE A 266 12.04 -2.46 9.03
CA PHE A 266 11.31 -1.54 9.88
C PHE A 266 12.12 -1.00 11.05
N GLU A 267 13.13 -1.71 11.49
CA GLU A 267 13.89 -1.36 12.69
C GLU A 267 14.70 -0.04 12.57
N LYS A 268 15.03 0.37 11.35
CA LYS A 268 15.86 1.57 11.13
C LYS A 268 15.11 2.90 10.92
N LYS A 269 13.83 2.87 10.56
CA LYS A 269 13.12 4.07 10.04
C LYS A 269 12.31 4.86 11.05
N LEU A 270 12.12 4.36 12.23
CA LEU A 270 11.08 4.82 13.14
C LEU A 270 11.55 5.66 14.33
N LEU A 271 12.82 6.03 14.35
CA LEU A 271 13.36 6.86 15.40
C LEU A 271 12.92 8.34 15.32
N GLU A 272 12.26 8.78 14.23
CA GLU A 272 12.05 10.21 14.01
C GLU A 272 10.59 10.70 14.02
N LYS A 273 9.57 9.83 13.86
CA LYS A 273 8.15 10.29 13.88
C LYS A 273 7.25 9.27 14.56
N THR A 274 6.81 9.57 15.77
CA THR A 274 5.84 8.76 16.50
C THR A 274 4.42 9.00 16.00
N PHE A 275 3.52 8.03 16.21
CA PHE A 275 2.09 8.21 15.91
C PHE A 275 1.51 9.41 16.69
N ALA A 276 1.97 9.61 17.93
CA ALA A 276 1.59 10.77 18.73
C ALA A 276 1.98 12.10 18.06
N ASP A 277 3.17 12.17 17.43
CA ASP A 277 3.61 13.38 16.69
C ASP A 277 2.70 13.67 15.51
N TYR A 278 2.23 12.64 14.80
CA TYR A 278 1.28 12.80 13.72
C TYR A 278 -0.07 13.34 14.21
N VAL A 279 -0.63 12.74 15.25
CA VAL A 279 -1.94 13.16 15.78
C VAL A 279 -1.88 14.56 16.36
N ASN A 280 -0.83 14.88 17.12
CA ASN A 280 -0.71 16.15 17.83
C ASN A 280 -0.32 17.34 16.93
N LYS A 281 0.11 17.09 15.68
CA LYS A 281 0.32 18.15 14.67
C LYS A 281 -0.96 18.76 14.12
N ASN A 282 -2.08 18.06 14.27
CA ASN A 282 -3.35 18.51 13.74
C ASN A 282 -4.24 19.02 14.88
N GLU A 283 -4.32 20.34 15.04
CA GLU A 283 -5.07 21.03 16.10
C GLU A 283 -6.60 20.70 16.09
N SER A 284 -7.11 20.20 14.98
CA SER A 284 -8.54 19.83 14.85
C SER A 284 -8.87 18.43 15.38
N ARG A 285 -7.87 17.69 15.91
CA ARG A 285 -8.06 16.33 16.45
C ARG A 285 -8.00 16.33 17.97
N GLU A 286 -8.71 15.35 18.56
CA GLU A 286 -8.48 15.02 19.96
C GLU A 286 -7.02 14.59 20.14
N ARG A 287 -6.37 15.16 21.15
CA ARG A 287 -4.98 14.87 21.47
C ARG A 287 -4.82 13.39 21.81
N TYR A 288 -3.84 12.73 21.20
CA TYR A 288 -3.49 11.36 21.52
C TYR A 288 -2.41 11.35 22.60
N GLU A 289 -2.74 10.82 23.77
CA GLU A 289 -1.84 10.71 24.93
C GLU A 289 -1.51 9.24 25.26
N GLY A 290 -2.00 8.29 24.43
CA GLY A 290 -1.79 6.87 24.64
C GLY A 290 -0.40 6.39 24.17
N PRO A 291 -0.03 5.16 24.56
CA PRO A 291 1.21 4.53 24.12
C PRO A 291 1.17 4.26 22.61
N ASN A 292 2.33 4.30 21.96
CA ASN A 292 2.47 3.96 20.54
C ASN A 292 2.35 2.43 20.28
N GLN A 293 1.37 1.80 20.90
CA GLN A 293 1.07 0.39 20.67
C GLN A 293 -0.02 0.26 19.61
N LEU A 294 0.03 -0.84 18.84
CA LEU A 294 -0.87 -1.05 17.71
C LEU A 294 -2.34 -1.00 18.09
N ALA A 295 -2.72 -1.66 19.20
CA ALA A 295 -4.11 -1.77 19.61
C ALA A 295 -4.70 -0.38 19.86
N GLU A 296 -4.01 0.43 20.66
CA GLU A 296 -4.44 1.76 21.06
C GLU A 296 -4.46 2.73 19.87
N CYS A 297 -3.43 2.71 19.02
CA CYS A 297 -3.39 3.53 17.83
C CYS A 297 -4.46 3.13 16.82
N SER A 298 -4.70 1.82 16.63
CA SER A 298 -5.76 1.31 15.76
C SER A 298 -7.14 1.67 16.29
N ASP A 299 -7.36 1.57 17.60
CA ASP A 299 -8.61 1.94 18.25
C ASP A 299 -8.85 3.45 18.19
N TYR A 300 -7.81 4.26 18.33
CA TYR A 300 -7.91 5.70 18.12
C TYR A 300 -8.39 6.02 16.70
N ILE A 301 -7.73 5.46 15.67
CA ILE A 301 -8.12 5.67 14.27
C ILE A 301 -9.56 5.17 14.05
N LYS A 302 -9.90 3.99 14.56
CA LYS A 302 -11.26 3.44 14.49
C LYS A 302 -12.29 4.41 15.10
N LYS A 303 -12.02 4.97 16.29
CA LYS A 303 -12.89 5.97 16.93
C LYS A 303 -13.03 7.23 16.06
N GLN A 304 -11.94 7.71 15.43
CA GLN A 304 -12.01 8.84 14.50
C GLN A 304 -12.94 8.55 13.31
N PHE A 305 -12.90 7.35 12.72
CA PHE A 305 -13.85 6.97 11.67
C PHE A 305 -15.28 6.88 12.17
N LEU A 306 -15.52 6.23 13.32
CA LEU A 306 -16.86 6.08 13.88
C LEU A 306 -17.49 7.42 14.27
N SER A 307 -16.70 8.37 14.78
CA SER A 307 -17.18 9.72 15.12
C SER A 307 -17.63 10.54 13.90
N LYS A 308 -17.26 10.13 12.68
CA LYS A 308 -17.70 10.80 11.45
C LYS A 308 -19.10 10.38 11.00
N ASN A 309 -19.63 9.28 11.55
CA ASN A 309 -21.01 8.86 11.29
C ASN A 309 -21.96 9.63 12.22
N THR A 310 -22.84 10.42 11.65
CA THR A 310 -23.83 11.23 12.36
C THR A 310 -25.28 10.76 12.14
N ASN A 311 -25.46 9.64 11.43
CA ASN A 311 -26.76 9.01 11.18
C ASN A 311 -27.11 7.99 12.25
#